data_40bd1fd7c40b8b0c1811dfb1113db8df
#
_entry.id   40bd1fd7c40b8b0c1811dfb1113db8df
#
_cell.length_a   1.000
_cell.length_b   1.000
_cell.length_c   1.000
_cell.angle_alpha   90.00
_cell.angle_beta   90.00
_cell.angle_gamma   90.00
#
_symmetry.space_group_name_H-M   'P 1'
#
loop_
_entity.id
_entity.type
_entity.pdbx_description
1 polymer ?
#
loop_
_entity_poly.entity_id
_entity_poly.type
_entity_poly.pdbx_seq_one_letter_code
_entity_poly.pdbx_strand_id
1 'polypeptide(L)' 'MQVVKIPNETIKFKYGTVDKHAVVFQDTIVYTGSEPQCNRFVHYMDGSSAEEILERAK' A
#
# COMPACT_ATOMS: atom_id res chain seq x y z
N MET A 1 3.49 9.27 -3.87
CA MET A 1 3.37 7.86 -3.43
C MET A 1 3.34 6.93 -4.64
N GLN A 2 3.85 5.72 -4.47
CA GLN A 2 3.95 4.76 -5.55
C GLN A 2 3.45 3.40 -5.08
N VAL A 3 2.63 2.75 -5.91
CA VAL A 3 2.17 1.39 -5.64
C VAL A 3 3.08 0.44 -6.39
N VAL A 4 3.67 -0.52 -5.67
CA VAL A 4 4.57 -1.51 -6.26
C VAL A 4 4.12 -2.91 -5.88
N LYS A 5 4.38 -3.87 -6.78
CA LYS A 5 4.11 -5.27 -6.51
C LYS A 5 5.28 -5.86 -5.73
N ILE A 6 4.97 -6.62 -4.68
CA ILE A 6 5.99 -7.31 -3.90
C ILE A 6 6.21 -8.69 -4.53
N PRO A 7 7.42 -8.98 -5.06
CA PRO A 7 7.67 -10.25 -5.70
C PRO A 7 7.51 -11.43 -4.75
N ASN A 8 6.90 -12.51 -5.25
CA ASN A 8 6.78 -13.79 -4.54
C ASN A 8 5.99 -13.72 -3.23
N GLU A 9 5.18 -12.69 -3.04
CA GLU A 9 4.29 -12.61 -1.90
C GLU A 9 2.86 -12.47 -2.35
N THR A 10 1.96 -13.17 -1.65
CA THR A 10 0.54 -13.16 -1.95
C THR A 10 -0.27 -12.95 -0.68
N ILE A 11 -1.50 -12.51 -0.88
CA ILE A 11 -2.47 -12.37 0.21
C ILE A 11 -3.59 -13.36 -0.06
N LYS A 12 -3.91 -14.17 0.95
CA LYS A 12 -4.97 -15.16 0.83
C LYS A 12 -6.29 -14.54 1.26
N PHE A 13 -7.26 -14.60 0.39
CA PHE A 13 -8.63 -14.18 0.68
C PHE A 13 -9.55 -15.38 0.64
N LYS A 14 -10.79 -15.16 1.04
CA LYS A 14 -11.82 -16.19 1.03
C LYS A 14 -12.03 -16.79 -0.36
N TYR A 15 -11.80 -16.02 -1.40
CA TYR A 15 -12.07 -16.42 -2.78
C TYR A 15 -10.80 -16.80 -3.57
N GLY A 16 -9.65 -16.82 -2.91
CA GLY A 16 -8.39 -17.16 -3.58
C GLY A 16 -7.25 -16.26 -3.11
N THR A 17 -6.18 -16.24 -3.90
CA THR A 17 -5.00 -15.42 -3.58
C THR A 17 -4.80 -14.32 -4.61
N VAL A 18 -4.26 -13.20 -4.16
CA VAL A 18 -3.87 -12.09 -5.03
C VAL A 18 -2.45 -11.67 -4.71
N ASP A 19 -1.79 -11.03 -5.65
CA ASP A 19 -0.44 -10.53 -5.42
C ASP A 19 -0.45 -9.44 -4.36
N LYS A 20 0.55 -9.50 -3.48
CA LYS A 20 0.72 -8.47 -2.45
C LYS A 20 1.38 -7.24 -3.08
N HIS A 21 0.87 -6.09 -2.73
CA HIS A 21 1.39 -4.80 -3.18
C HIS A 21 1.72 -3.94 -1.98
N ALA A 22 2.55 -2.93 -2.20
CA ALA A 22 2.93 -1.98 -1.16
C ALA A 22 2.83 -0.57 -1.71
N VAL A 23 2.52 0.37 -0.82
CA VAL A 23 2.60 1.80 -1.14
C VAL A 23 3.91 2.32 -0.57
N VAL A 24 4.74 2.92 -1.42
CA VAL A 24 6.04 3.46 -1.03
C VAL A 24 5.95 4.98 -1.07
N PHE A 25 6.41 5.62 -0.01
CA PHE A 25 6.48 7.07 0.10
C PHE A 25 7.77 7.45 0.80
N GLN A 26 8.59 8.26 0.13
CA GLN A 26 9.91 8.68 0.65
C GLN A 26 10.75 7.47 1.10
N ASP A 27 10.85 6.47 0.22
CA ASP A 27 11.60 5.23 0.46
C ASP A 27 11.11 4.42 1.66
N THR A 28 9.89 4.68 2.11
CA THR A 28 9.29 4.00 3.25
C THR A 28 8.02 3.30 2.79
N ILE A 29 7.85 2.04 3.20
CA ILE A 29 6.60 1.34 2.95
C ILE A 29 5.58 1.81 3.98
N VAL A 30 4.53 2.48 3.53
CA VAL A 30 3.51 3.06 4.41
C VAL A 30 2.23 2.24 4.46
N TYR A 31 2.06 1.29 3.54
CA TYR A 31 0.88 0.45 3.51
C TYR A 31 1.15 -0.79 2.67
N THR A 32 0.54 -1.90 3.03
CA THR A 32 0.60 -3.11 2.23
C THR A 32 -0.79 -3.72 2.11
N GLY A 33 -1.04 -4.38 0.99
CA GLY A 33 -2.33 -5.01 0.74
C GLY A 33 -2.42 -5.44 -0.71
N SER A 34 -3.64 -5.68 -1.20
CA SER A 34 -3.86 -5.96 -2.61
C SER A 34 -3.71 -4.68 -3.42
N GLU A 35 -3.61 -4.83 -4.74
CA GLU A 35 -3.51 -3.67 -5.63
C GLU A 35 -4.68 -2.68 -5.43
N PRO A 36 -5.95 -3.13 -5.44
CA PRO A 36 -7.06 -2.20 -5.19
C PRO A 36 -6.99 -1.53 -3.83
N GLN A 37 -6.55 -2.25 -2.80
CA GLN A 37 -6.40 -1.67 -1.46
C GLN A 37 -5.32 -0.60 -1.44
N CYS A 38 -4.19 -0.85 -2.10
CA CYS A 38 -3.11 0.13 -2.19
C CYS A 38 -3.54 1.37 -2.95
N ASN A 39 -4.27 1.18 -4.06
CA ASN A 39 -4.79 2.30 -4.84
C ASN A 39 -5.77 3.14 -4.02
N ARG A 40 -6.61 2.49 -3.24
CA ARG A 40 -7.54 3.17 -2.36
C ARG A 40 -6.80 3.98 -1.29
N PHE A 41 -5.75 3.40 -0.74
CA PHE A 41 -4.93 4.11 0.26
C PHE A 41 -4.31 5.37 -0.34
N VAL A 42 -3.73 5.26 -1.53
CA VAL A 42 -3.13 6.41 -2.22
C VAL A 42 -4.18 7.50 -2.45
N HIS A 43 -5.36 7.10 -2.91
CA HIS A 43 -6.45 8.05 -3.14
C HIS A 43 -6.92 8.71 -1.84
N TYR A 44 -7.03 7.92 -0.78
CA TYR A 44 -7.43 8.42 0.54
C TYR A 44 -6.42 9.43 1.09
N MET A 45 -5.13 9.17 0.87
CA MET A 45 -4.07 10.02 1.40
C MET A 45 -3.71 11.18 0.49
N ASP A 46 -4.37 11.29 -0.66
CA ASP A 46 -4.13 12.40 -1.58
C ASP A 46 -4.47 13.73 -0.88
N GLY A 47 -3.53 14.65 -0.90
CA GLY A 47 -3.69 15.93 -0.21
C GLY A 47 -3.22 15.93 1.25
N SER A 48 -2.88 14.77 1.80
CA SER A 48 -2.35 14.70 3.16
C SER A 48 -0.89 15.15 3.19
N SER A 49 -0.45 15.67 4.34
CA SER A 49 0.94 16.06 4.51
C SER A 49 1.84 14.83 4.60
N ALA A 50 3.15 15.03 4.33
CA ALA A 50 4.13 13.96 4.44
C ALA A 50 4.15 13.38 5.87
N GLU A 51 4.00 14.24 6.86
CA GLU A 51 3.97 13.82 8.26
C GLU A 51 2.82 12.86 8.54
N GLU A 52 1.64 13.17 8.05
CA GLU A 52 0.46 12.32 8.24
C GLU A 52 0.63 10.98 7.55
N ILE A 53 1.19 10.98 6.34
CA ILE A 53 1.40 9.76 5.58
C ILE A 53 2.39 8.85 6.30
N LEU A 54 3.52 9.40 6.74
CA LEU A 54 4.56 8.62 7.41
C LEU A 54 4.12 8.12 8.78
N GLU A 55 3.24 8.85 9.45
CA GLU A 55 2.71 8.44 10.74
C GLU A 55 1.88 7.17 10.64
N ARG A 56 1.25 6.95 9.49
CA ARG A 56 0.47 5.73 9.24
C ARG A 56 1.34 4.48 9.15
N ALA A 57 2.64 4.65 8.89
CA ALA A 57 3.58 3.53 8.78
C ALA A 57 4.04 3.00 10.13
N LYS A 58 3.76 3.68 11.21
CA LYS A 58 4.20 3.29 12.56
C LYS A 58 3.27 2.31 13.22
#